data_85c9bf2d33a3b5d622b3b73b15606145
#
_entry.id   85c9bf2d33a3b5d622b3b73b15606145
#
_cell.length_a   1.000
_cell.length_b   1.000
_cell.length_c   1.000
_cell.angle_alpha   90.00
_cell.angle_beta   90.00
_cell.angle_gamma   90.00
#
_symmetry.space_group_name_H-M   'P 1'
#
loop_
_entity.id
_entity.type
_entity.pdbx_description
1 polymer ?
#
loop_
_entity_poly.entity_id
_entity_poly.type
_entity_poly.pdbx_seq_one_letter_code
_entity_poly.pdbx_strand_id
1 'polypeptide(L)'
;MELKFAKSVWERCKASPSASKRVTLEPTEVSKMLRERLKAEFPGTKFSVRMKNYSIRIGWLDKPYTELVNLIADAYSFSDFDGMIDMEYSINRWLLPDGRLVGTVTTGTTGSAGSMPACHTKQPDPLAVRVGSLIKYVFCEHGWSEEYEASLAKEVCKKWGIDYNPDIAVSDHPIPRSLRGNGIWRLTNLMFRHEREMGEKATRERRCGC
;
A
#
# COMPACT_ATOMS: atom_id res chain seq x y z
N MET A 1 8.13 9.88 14.66
CA MET A 1 7.30 9.29 15.74
C MET A 1 7.72 7.85 15.97
N GLU A 2 7.85 7.42 17.20
CA GLU A 2 8.37 6.09 17.54
C GLU A 2 7.26 5.02 17.41
N LEU A 3 7.59 3.86 16.82
CA LEU A 3 6.67 2.72 16.65
C LEU A 3 6.67 1.84 17.92
N LYS A 4 6.13 2.35 19.01
CA LYS A 4 6.21 1.72 20.35
C LYS A 4 5.58 0.34 20.40
N PHE A 5 4.38 0.18 19.83
CA PHE A 5 3.69 -1.10 19.81
C PHE A 5 4.44 -2.11 18.91
N ALA A 6 4.84 -1.70 17.71
CA ALA A 6 5.57 -2.57 16.81
C ALA A 6 6.92 -3.02 17.38
N LYS A 7 7.63 -2.15 18.11
CA LYS A 7 8.85 -2.52 18.87
C LYS A 7 8.57 -3.58 19.94
N SER A 8 7.49 -3.43 20.71
CA SER A 8 7.13 -4.45 21.72
C SER A 8 6.80 -5.79 21.09
N VAL A 9 6.20 -5.80 19.90
CA VAL A 9 5.98 -7.03 19.12
C VAL A 9 7.31 -7.65 18.69
N TRP A 10 8.27 -6.83 18.22
CA TRP A 10 9.60 -7.30 17.84
C TRP A 10 10.33 -7.93 19.04
N GLU A 11 10.33 -7.30 20.21
CA GLU A 11 10.95 -7.85 21.44
C GLU A 11 10.35 -9.21 21.81
N ARG A 12 9.04 -9.36 21.77
CA ARG A 12 8.33 -10.63 21.96
C ARG A 12 8.76 -11.68 20.92
N CYS A 13 8.82 -11.30 19.65
CA CYS A 13 9.21 -12.21 18.58
C CYS A 13 10.66 -12.66 18.71
N LYS A 14 11.58 -11.75 19.08
CA LYS A 14 12.99 -12.05 19.33
C LYS A 14 13.17 -13.03 20.49
N ALA A 15 12.37 -12.90 21.55
CA ALA A 15 12.40 -13.78 22.71
C ALA A 15 11.75 -15.15 22.45
N SER A 16 11.07 -15.34 21.32
CA SER A 16 10.38 -16.59 20.99
C SER A 16 11.36 -17.73 20.70
N PRO A 17 11.09 -18.96 21.16
CA PRO A 17 11.85 -20.16 20.75
C PRO A 17 11.87 -20.38 19.23
N SER A 18 10.90 -19.84 18.50
CA SER A 18 10.79 -19.92 17.03
C SER A 18 11.50 -18.78 16.30
N ALA A 19 12.19 -17.85 16.99
CA ALA A 19 12.82 -16.68 16.38
C ALA A 19 13.85 -17.04 15.29
N SER A 20 14.55 -18.17 15.44
CA SER A 20 15.52 -18.68 14.44
C SER A 20 14.88 -19.22 13.15
N LYS A 21 13.57 -19.53 13.16
CA LYS A 21 12.86 -20.06 12.00
C LYS A 21 11.83 -19.05 11.46
N ARG A 22 10.70 -18.94 12.14
CA ARG A 22 9.60 -18.02 11.80
C ARG A 22 8.69 -17.85 13.01
N VAL A 23 8.32 -16.61 13.31
CA VAL A 23 7.30 -16.29 14.31
C VAL A 23 6.01 -15.88 13.63
N THR A 24 4.88 -16.38 14.10
CA THR A 24 3.57 -15.97 13.58
C THR A 24 3.07 -14.74 14.33
N LEU A 25 2.69 -13.71 13.59
CA LEU A 25 2.02 -12.52 14.08
C LEU A 25 0.50 -12.73 14.05
N GLU A 26 -0.16 -12.35 15.12
CA GLU A 26 -1.62 -12.35 15.14
C GLU A 26 -2.18 -11.28 14.21
N PRO A 27 -3.31 -11.53 13.51
CA PRO A 27 -3.94 -10.55 12.63
C PRO A 27 -4.22 -9.20 13.29
N THR A 28 -4.57 -9.21 14.57
CA THR A 28 -4.80 -8.00 15.37
C THR A 28 -3.50 -7.21 15.62
N GLU A 29 -2.37 -7.89 15.80
CA GLU A 29 -1.06 -7.25 15.94
C GLU A 29 -0.67 -6.56 14.62
N VAL A 30 -0.80 -7.27 13.49
CA VAL A 30 -0.52 -6.72 12.16
C VAL A 30 -1.35 -5.44 11.92
N SER A 31 -2.65 -5.48 12.23
CA SER A 31 -3.52 -4.31 12.08
C SER A 31 -3.12 -3.13 12.97
N LYS A 32 -2.69 -3.39 14.21
CA LYS A 32 -2.22 -2.35 15.13
C LYS A 32 -0.88 -1.75 14.68
N MET A 33 0.07 -2.60 14.27
CA MET A 33 1.36 -2.16 13.73
C MET A 33 1.17 -1.29 12.49
N LEU A 34 0.27 -1.68 11.58
CA LEU A 34 -0.05 -0.91 10.38
C LEU A 34 -0.64 0.46 10.72
N ARG A 35 -1.60 0.54 11.67
CA ARG A 35 -2.16 1.82 12.13
C ARG A 35 -1.07 2.73 12.71
N GLU A 36 -0.21 2.20 13.55
CA GLU A 36 0.90 2.93 14.15
C GLU A 36 1.86 3.45 13.06
N ARG A 37 2.18 2.61 12.07
CA ARG A 37 3.04 2.98 10.95
C ARG A 37 2.43 4.09 10.09
N LEU A 38 1.18 3.96 9.68
CA LEU A 38 0.47 4.97 8.89
C LEU A 38 0.40 6.32 9.61
N LYS A 39 0.10 6.29 10.92
CA LYS A 39 0.07 7.51 11.76
C LYS A 39 1.45 8.17 11.89
N ALA A 40 2.52 7.37 11.94
CA ALA A 40 3.88 7.89 12.03
C ALA A 40 4.32 8.55 10.71
N GLU A 41 3.98 7.95 9.57
CA GLU A 41 4.37 8.44 8.24
C GLU A 41 3.51 9.62 7.76
N PHE A 42 2.22 9.64 8.14
CA PHE A 42 1.23 10.62 7.68
C PHE A 42 0.46 11.20 8.88
N PRO A 43 1.11 12.01 9.73
CA PRO A 43 0.53 12.45 11.01
C PRO A 43 -0.73 13.31 10.86
N GLY A 44 -0.94 13.94 9.68
CA GLY A 44 -2.13 14.77 9.39
C GLY A 44 -3.32 14.00 8.83
N THR A 45 -3.17 12.72 8.47
CA THR A 45 -4.20 11.95 7.79
C THR A 45 -4.95 11.03 8.76
N LYS A 46 -6.29 11.01 8.65
CA LYS A 46 -7.15 10.08 9.38
C LYS A 46 -7.35 8.82 8.54
N PHE A 47 -6.71 7.72 8.95
CA PHE A 47 -6.90 6.42 8.33
C PHE A 47 -7.96 5.59 9.05
N SER A 48 -8.85 4.98 8.28
CA SER A 48 -9.72 3.88 8.71
C SER A 48 -9.03 2.56 8.37
N VAL A 49 -8.67 1.77 9.35
CA VAL A 49 -8.04 0.45 9.15
C VAL A 49 -8.98 -0.61 9.71
N ARG A 50 -9.58 -1.39 8.82
CA ARG A 50 -10.57 -2.43 9.16
C ARG A 50 -10.07 -3.79 8.70
N MET A 51 -10.27 -4.80 9.53
CA MET A 51 -9.95 -6.20 9.20
C MET A 51 -11.22 -6.99 8.94
N LYS A 52 -11.23 -7.75 7.84
CA LYS A 52 -12.30 -8.69 7.50
C LYS A 52 -11.72 -9.87 6.72
N ASN A 53 -12.05 -11.09 7.11
CA ASN A 53 -11.68 -12.32 6.40
C ASN A 53 -10.18 -12.40 6.05
N TYR A 54 -9.31 -12.17 7.04
CA TYR A 54 -7.85 -12.17 6.88
C TYR A 54 -7.29 -11.13 5.90
N SER A 55 -8.09 -10.12 5.55
CA SER A 55 -7.66 -8.96 4.75
C SER A 55 -7.82 -7.68 5.55
N ILE A 56 -6.94 -6.72 5.31
CA ILE A 56 -7.03 -5.38 5.89
C ILE A 56 -7.45 -4.41 4.79
N ARG A 57 -8.39 -3.51 5.11
CA ARG A 57 -8.79 -2.39 4.26
C ARG A 57 -8.37 -1.09 4.92
N ILE A 58 -7.63 -0.26 4.20
CA ILE A 58 -7.18 1.06 4.62
C ILE A 58 -7.99 2.09 3.84
N GLY A 59 -8.81 2.88 4.54
CA GLY A 59 -9.58 3.97 3.92
C GLY A 59 -9.08 5.33 4.39
N TRP A 60 -8.98 6.31 3.49
CA TRP A 60 -8.70 7.71 3.80
C TRP A 60 -9.22 8.63 2.71
N LEU A 61 -9.24 9.94 2.97
CA LEU A 61 -9.61 10.97 2.01
C LEU A 61 -8.40 11.84 1.67
N ASP A 62 -8.38 12.33 0.44
CA ASP A 62 -7.46 13.33 -0.09
C ASP A 62 -5.99 12.86 -0.10
N LYS A 63 -5.17 13.45 0.73
CA LYS A 63 -3.74 13.08 0.84
C LYS A 63 -3.50 12.10 2.00
N PRO A 64 -2.49 11.24 1.88
CA PRO A 64 -1.45 11.11 0.82
C PRO A 64 -1.95 10.38 -0.44
N TYR A 65 -1.16 10.42 -1.51
CA TYR A 65 -1.40 9.62 -2.72
C TYR A 65 -1.36 8.12 -2.43
N THR A 66 -2.18 7.37 -3.16
CA THR A 66 -2.33 5.91 -3.00
C THR A 66 -1.00 5.16 -3.10
N GLU A 67 -0.11 5.58 -4.01
CA GLU A 67 1.20 4.96 -4.24
C GLU A 67 2.10 5.04 -2.99
N LEU A 68 2.03 6.16 -2.24
CA LEU A 68 2.79 6.34 -0.99
C LEU A 68 2.26 5.44 0.13
N VAL A 69 0.94 5.26 0.19
CA VAL A 69 0.32 4.35 1.18
C VAL A 69 0.63 2.89 0.82
N ASN A 70 0.57 2.53 -0.46
CA ASN A 70 0.89 1.19 -0.95
C ASN A 70 2.33 0.77 -0.59
N LEU A 71 3.32 1.68 -0.66
CA LEU A 71 4.69 1.38 -0.23
C LEU A 71 4.78 0.85 1.21
N ILE A 72 3.85 1.28 2.06
CA ILE A 72 3.78 0.83 3.45
C ILE A 72 2.90 -0.41 3.55
N ALA A 73 1.73 -0.37 2.93
CA ALA A 73 0.70 -1.41 2.99
C ALA A 73 1.20 -2.77 2.49
N ASP A 74 1.97 -2.78 1.40
CA ASP A 74 2.52 -4.00 0.79
C ASP A 74 3.38 -4.82 1.77
N ALA A 75 4.09 -4.16 2.69
CA ALA A 75 4.88 -4.85 3.70
C ALA A 75 4.03 -5.62 4.72
N TYR A 76 2.73 -5.32 4.82
CA TYR A 76 1.78 -5.94 5.75
C TYR A 76 0.89 -7.00 5.07
N SER A 77 1.10 -7.28 3.78
CA SER A 77 0.52 -8.42 3.06
C SER A 77 1.42 -9.65 3.22
N PHE A 78 0.83 -10.80 3.55
CA PHE A 78 1.55 -12.05 3.78
C PHE A 78 1.15 -13.15 2.80
N SER A 79 0.43 -12.80 1.75
CA SER A 79 0.18 -13.64 0.58
C SER A 79 0.46 -12.87 -0.69
N ASP A 80 0.71 -13.58 -1.75
CA ASP A 80 0.76 -13.08 -3.10
C ASP A 80 0.05 -14.06 -4.03
N PHE A 81 -0.36 -13.60 -5.20
CA PHE A 81 -1.14 -14.36 -6.15
C PHE A 81 -0.47 -14.36 -7.52
N ASP A 82 -0.17 -15.55 -8.02
CA ASP A 82 0.33 -15.73 -9.37
C ASP A 82 -0.84 -16.03 -10.32
N GLY A 83 -1.26 -15.01 -11.08
CA GLY A 83 -2.36 -15.12 -12.04
C GLY A 83 -2.06 -15.99 -13.26
N MET A 84 -0.79 -16.38 -13.50
CA MET A 84 -0.42 -17.27 -14.62
C MET A 84 -0.76 -18.73 -14.33
N ILE A 85 -0.72 -19.11 -13.07
CA ILE A 85 -0.97 -20.49 -12.62
C ILE A 85 -2.13 -20.60 -11.64
N ASP A 86 -2.85 -19.49 -11.42
CA ASP A 86 -4.01 -19.39 -10.50
C ASP A 86 -3.70 -19.91 -9.09
N MET A 87 -2.53 -19.55 -8.56
CA MET A 87 -2.09 -19.99 -7.24
C MET A 87 -1.82 -18.83 -6.29
N GLU A 88 -2.37 -18.96 -5.09
CA GLU A 88 -2.01 -18.13 -3.93
C GLU A 88 -0.90 -18.82 -3.14
N TYR A 89 0.11 -18.05 -2.71
CA TYR A 89 1.19 -18.54 -1.86
C TYR A 89 1.48 -17.58 -0.73
N SER A 90 1.88 -18.15 0.42
CA SER A 90 2.23 -17.37 1.60
C SER A 90 3.64 -16.81 1.48
N ILE A 91 3.79 -15.55 1.83
CA ILE A 91 5.08 -14.88 1.96
C ILE A 91 5.35 -14.53 3.43
N ASN A 92 6.63 -14.41 3.78
CA ASN A 92 7.04 -13.95 5.09
C ASN A 92 7.75 -12.60 4.96
N ARG A 93 7.89 -11.90 6.08
CA ARG A 93 8.53 -10.60 6.16
C ARG A 93 9.64 -10.60 7.19
N TRP A 94 10.52 -9.62 7.13
CA TRP A 94 11.47 -9.31 8.19
C TRP A 94 10.89 -8.23 9.10
N LEU A 95 10.77 -8.52 10.39
CA LEU A 95 10.42 -7.54 11.41
C LEU A 95 11.71 -6.98 12.01
N LEU A 96 11.94 -5.68 11.83
CA LEU A 96 13.13 -4.98 12.28
C LEU A 96 13.03 -4.56 13.75
N PRO A 97 14.17 -4.26 14.40
CA PRO A 97 14.21 -3.76 15.80
C PRO A 97 13.40 -2.47 16.01
N ASP A 98 13.24 -1.65 14.98
CA ASP A 98 12.44 -0.42 15.01
C ASP A 98 10.93 -0.66 14.81
N GLY A 99 10.50 -1.92 14.59
CA GLY A 99 9.12 -2.31 14.41
C GLY A 99 8.63 -2.27 12.97
N ARG A 100 9.48 -1.94 11.98
CA ARG A 100 9.09 -1.97 10.58
C ARG A 100 9.09 -3.40 10.03
N LEU A 101 8.11 -3.68 9.17
CA LEU A 101 8.11 -4.88 8.33
C LEU A 101 8.75 -4.53 6.98
N VAL A 102 9.66 -5.35 6.51
CA VAL A 102 10.39 -5.13 5.25
C VAL A 102 10.70 -6.44 4.54
N GLY A 103 10.97 -6.33 3.24
CA GLY A 103 11.40 -7.42 2.41
C GLY A 103 10.37 -8.55 2.26
N THR A 104 10.73 -9.57 1.52
CA THR A 104 9.90 -10.75 1.25
C THR A 104 10.74 -12.00 1.37
N VAL A 105 10.20 -13.03 2.04
CA VAL A 105 10.84 -14.33 2.15
C VAL A 105 9.81 -15.41 1.79
N THR A 106 10.01 -16.07 0.66
CA THR A 106 9.19 -17.20 0.23
C THR A 106 10.07 -18.36 -0.24
N THR A 107 9.63 -19.56 -0.02
CA THR A 107 10.30 -20.76 -0.54
C THR A 107 10.01 -20.99 -2.02
N GLY A 108 9.12 -20.21 -2.60
CA GLY A 108 8.64 -20.40 -3.96
C GLY A 108 7.72 -21.62 -4.09
N THR A 109 7.21 -21.85 -5.30
CA THR A 109 6.50 -23.07 -5.67
C THR A 109 7.39 -23.93 -6.54
N THR A 110 7.50 -25.22 -6.25
CA THR A 110 8.27 -26.16 -7.06
C THR A 110 7.35 -26.85 -8.05
N GLY A 111 7.76 -26.96 -9.30
CA GLY A 111 7.25 -27.99 -10.20
C GLY A 111 6.49 -27.61 -11.44
N SER A 112 6.21 -26.33 -11.77
CA SER A 112 5.65 -25.94 -13.08
C SER A 112 6.43 -24.80 -13.72
N ALA A 113 6.47 -24.79 -15.05
CA ALA A 113 6.96 -23.64 -15.81
C ALA A 113 6.09 -22.42 -15.45
N GLY A 114 6.70 -21.38 -14.88
CA GLY A 114 5.98 -20.20 -14.37
C GLY A 114 5.73 -20.21 -12.87
N SER A 115 6.16 -21.24 -12.13
CA SER A 115 6.13 -21.21 -10.67
C SER A 115 6.97 -20.04 -10.15
N MET A 116 6.44 -19.37 -9.09
CA MET A 116 7.16 -18.26 -8.46
C MET A 116 8.52 -18.72 -7.96
N PRO A 117 9.61 -18.06 -8.38
CA PRO A 117 10.93 -18.38 -7.86
C PRO A 117 10.98 -18.11 -6.35
N ALA A 118 11.78 -18.89 -5.65
CA ALA A 118 12.10 -18.60 -4.26
C ALA A 118 12.64 -17.16 -4.16
N CYS A 119 11.95 -16.31 -3.41
CA CYS A 119 12.37 -14.95 -3.17
C CYS A 119 12.94 -14.85 -1.75
N HIS A 120 14.25 -14.67 -1.64
CA HIS A 120 14.93 -14.46 -0.38
C HIS A 120 15.56 -13.07 -0.40
N THR A 121 14.86 -12.08 0.13
CA THR A 121 15.57 -10.86 0.50
C THR A 121 16.57 -11.20 1.60
N LYS A 122 17.82 -10.80 1.39
CA LYS A 122 18.86 -10.93 2.42
C LYS A 122 18.34 -10.31 3.70
N GLN A 123 18.58 -10.97 4.85
CA GLN A 123 18.24 -10.42 6.16
C GLN A 123 18.83 -9.00 6.27
N PRO A 124 17.97 -7.97 6.43
CA PRO A 124 18.43 -6.57 6.33
C PRO A 124 19.17 -6.10 7.59
N ASP A 125 18.96 -6.80 8.71
CA ASP A 125 19.54 -6.50 10.01
C ASP A 125 19.81 -7.81 10.75
N PRO A 126 20.97 -8.01 11.41
CA PRO A 126 21.25 -9.22 12.20
C PRO A 126 20.22 -9.51 13.28
N LEU A 127 19.53 -8.49 13.78
CA LEU A 127 18.47 -8.60 14.80
C LEU A 127 17.06 -8.71 14.21
N ALA A 128 16.92 -8.68 12.89
CA ALA A 128 15.62 -8.84 12.25
C ALA A 128 15.08 -10.26 12.47
N VAL A 129 13.77 -10.35 12.76
CA VAL A 129 13.09 -11.63 12.98
C VAL A 129 12.21 -11.95 11.78
N ARG A 130 12.29 -13.19 11.28
CA ARG A 130 11.40 -13.65 10.21
C ARG A 130 10.00 -13.90 10.77
N VAL A 131 9.00 -13.22 10.20
CA VAL A 131 7.61 -13.29 10.64
C VAL A 131 6.67 -13.65 9.51
N GLY A 132 5.55 -14.29 9.85
CA GLY A 132 4.42 -14.57 8.98
C GLY A 132 3.13 -14.21 9.69
N SER A 133 2.02 -14.16 8.96
CA SER A 133 0.68 -13.92 9.52
C SER A 133 -0.38 -14.60 8.66
N LEU A 134 -1.59 -14.71 9.19
CA LEU A 134 -2.78 -15.11 8.44
C LEU A 134 -3.37 -13.95 7.61
N ILE A 135 -2.89 -12.71 7.77
CA ILE A 135 -3.30 -11.61 6.91
C ILE A 135 -2.79 -11.88 5.50
N LYS A 136 -3.71 -12.02 4.56
CA LYS A 136 -3.40 -12.29 3.16
C LYS A 136 -3.04 -11.01 2.42
N TYR A 137 -4.00 -10.07 2.35
CA TYR A 137 -3.89 -8.86 1.54
C TYR A 137 -4.20 -7.60 2.33
N VAL A 138 -3.61 -6.50 1.92
CA VAL A 138 -3.95 -5.16 2.38
C VAL A 138 -4.44 -4.37 1.18
N PHE A 139 -5.68 -3.86 1.26
CA PHE A 139 -6.31 -3.07 0.21
C PHE A 139 -6.38 -1.61 0.62
N CYS A 140 -6.04 -0.73 -0.30
CA CYS A 140 -6.12 0.72 -0.15
C CYS A 140 -7.40 1.24 -0.83
N GLU A 141 -8.24 1.95 -0.07
CA GLU A 141 -9.50 2.54 -0.49
C GLU A 141 -9.37 4.07 -0.34
N HIS A 142 -8.85 4.73 -1.37
CA HIS A 142 -8.66 6.16 -1.40
C HIS A 142 -9.93 6.84 -1.92
N GLY A 143 -10.35 7.91 -1.26
CA GLY A 143 -11.45 8.77 -1.67
C GLY A 143 -11.05 10.24 -1.71
N TRP A 144 -11.93 11.07 -2.25
CA TRP A 144 -11.78 12.53 -2.32
C TRP A 144 -12.90 13.19 -1.53
N SER A 145 -12.57 14.26 -0.78
CA SER A 145 -13.57 15.20 -0.28
C SER A 145 -14.08 16.07 -1.44
N GLU A 146 -15.25 16.68 -1.30
CA GLU A 146 -15.82 17.54 -2.34
C GLU A 146 -14.88 18.71 -2.67
N GLU A 147 -14.25 19.30 -1.66
CA GLU A 147 -13.31 20.40 -1.83
C GLU A 147 -12.05 19.97 -2.57
N TYR A 148 -11.51 18.81 -2.22
CA TYR A 148 -10.32 18.27 -2.90
C TYR A 148 -10.64 17.88 -4.33
N GLU A 149 -11.78 17.22 -4.59
CA GLU A 149 -12.25 16.84 -5.92
C GLU A 149 -12.37 18.07 -6.83
N ALA A 150 -13.01 19.15 -6.35
CA ALA A 150 -13.16 20.39 -7.10
C ALA A 150 -11.80 21.05 -7.39
N SER A 151 -10.87 21.04 -6.42
CA SER A 151 -9.52 21.57 -6.61
C SER A 151 -8.73 20.77 -7.64
N LEU A 152 -8.78 19.46 -7.55
CA LEU A 152 -8.12 18.53 -8.46
C LEU A 152 -8.69 18.65 -9.88
N ALA A 153 -10.02 18.78 -10.01
CA ALA A 153 -10.67 18.99 -11.30
C ALA A 153 -10.18 20.27 -11.99
N LYS A 154 -10.06 21.37 -11.25
CA LYS A 154 -9.51 22.63 -11.78
C LYS A 154 -8.06 22.48 -12.26
N GLU A 155 -7.22 21.82 -11.47
CA GLU A 155 -5.82 21.57 -11.82
C GLU A 155 -5.71 20.71 -13.08
N VAL A 156 -6.49 19.66 -13.15
CA VAL A 156 -6.55 18.74 -14.31
C VAL A 156 -7.06 19.47 -15.55
N CYS A 157 -8.14 20.24 -15.45
CA CYS A 157 -8.67 21.00 -16.55
C CYS A 157 -7.63 22.00 -17.08
N LYS A 158 -6.93 22.72 -16.20
CA LYS A 158 -5.85 23.64 -16.57
C LYS A 158 -4.70 22.89 -17.29
N LYS A 159 -4.29 21.73 -16.80
CA LYS A 159 -3.21 20.90 -17.39
C LYS A 159 -3.54 20.45 -18.81
N TRP A 160 -4.79 20.09 -19.07
CA TRP A 160 -5.23 19.56 -20.37
C TRP A 160 -5.99 20.54 -21.24
N GLY A 161 -6.05 21.84 -20.89
CA GLY A 161 -6.71 22.87 -21.68
C GLY A 161 -8.23 22.67 -21.79
N ILE A 162 -8.87 22.20 -20.71
CA ILE A 162 -10.32 21.99 -20.62
C ILE A 162 -10.93 23.16 -19.86
N ASP A 163 -12.02 23.74 -20.37
CA ASP A 163 -12.76 24.76 -19.65
C ASP A 163 -13.51 24.14 -18.47
N TYR A 164 -13.11 24.51 -17.25
CA TYR A 164 -13.75 24.02 -16.03
C TYR A 164 -15.01 24.83 -15.72
N ASN A 165 -16.14 24.16 -15.57
CA ASN A 165 -17.39 24.74 -15.11
C ASN A 165 -17.77 24.15 -13.72
N PRO A 166 -17.77 24.97 -12.64
CA PRO A 166 -18.12 24.47 -11.30
C PRO A 166 -19.59 24.06 -11.14
N ASP A 167 -20.47 24.50 -12.04
CA ASP A 167 -21.90 24.17 -11.99
C ASP A 167 -22.22 22.80 -12.59
N ILE A 168 -21.22 22.14 -13.18
CA ILE A 168 -21.35 20.79 -13.74
C ILE A 168 -20.65 19.81 -12.82
N ALA A 169 -21.34 18.73 -12.43
CA ALA A 169 -20.72 17.66 -11.66
C ALA A 169 -19.48 17.11 -12.38
N VAL A 170 -18.43 16.80 -11.62
CA VAL A 170 -17.15 16.33 -12.18
C VAL A 170 -17.33 15.06 -13.03
N SER A 171 -18.26 14.17 -12.65
CA SER A 171 -18.60 12.98 -13.42
C SER A 171 -19.18 13.25 -14.81
N ASP A 172 -19.86 14.40 -14.97
CA ASP A 172 -20.61 14.78 -16.18
C ASP A 172 -19.87 15.86 -17.00
N HIS A 173 -18.71 16.30 -16.50
CA HIS A 173 -17.93 17.35 -17.14
C HIS A 173 -17.42 16.88 -18.51
N PRO A 174 -17.69 17.65 -19.59
CA PRO A 174 -17.30 17.28 -20.94
C PRO A 174 -15.78 17.32 -21.10
N ILE A 175 -15.24 16.32 -21.79
CA ILE A 175 -13.83 16.33 -22.22
C ILE A 175 -13.72 16.36 -23.73
N PRO A 176 -12.72 17.07 -24.30
CA PRO A 176 -12.47 17.12 -25.73
C PRO A 176 -12.31 15.75 -26.37
N ARG A 177 -12.80 15.58 -27.59
CA ARG A 177 -12.66 14.30 -28.34
C ARG A 177 -11.21 13.87 -28.50
N SER A 178 -10.28 14.81 -28.63
CA SER A 178 -8.83 14.56 -28.75
C SER A 178 -8.22 13.86 -27.53
N LEU A 179 -8.85 13.97 -26.36
CA LEU A 179 -8.41 13.34 -25.11
C LEU A 179 -9.11 11.99 -24.86
N ARG A 180 -10.14 11.66 -25.65
CA ARG A 180 -10.88 10.40 -25.51
C ARG A 180 -10.09 9.23 -26.08
N GLY A 181 -10.10 8.12 -25.40
CA GLY A 181 -9.39 6.90 -25.77
C GLY A 181 -8.51 6.39 -24.64
N ASN A 182 -7.96 5.19 -24.79
CA ASN A 182 -7.12 4.53 -23.76
C ASN A 182 -7.74 4.53 -22.36
N GLY A 183 -9.07 4.32 -22.27
CA GLY A 183 -9.81 4.32 -21.00
C GLY A 183 -10.21 5.70 -20.47
N ILE A 184 -9.91 6.79 -21.19
CA ILE A 184 -10.25 8.17 -20.79
C ILE A 184 -11.54 8.57 -21.48
N TRP A 185 -12.66 8.58 -20.75
CA TRP A 185 -13.98 8.93 -21.23
C TRP A 185 -14.63 10.07 -20.45
N ARG A 186 -14.12 10.36 -19.23
CA ARG A 186 -14.66 11.35 -18.30
C ARG A 186 -13.52 12.11 -17.65
N LEU A 187 -13.82 13.29 -17.11
CA LEU A 187 -12.86 14.10 -16.36
C LEU A 187 -12.29 13.31 -15.16
N THR A 188 -13.11 12.53 -14.48
CA THR A 188 -12.66 11.67 -13.37
C THR A 188 -11.54 10.70 -13.76
N ASN A 189 -11.53 10.17 -14.98
CA ASN A 189 -10.43 9.31 -15.46
C ASN A 189 -9.11 10.07 -15.58
N LEU A 190 -9.17 11.35 -16.05
CA LEU A 190 -7.99 12.22 -16.11
C LEU A 190 -7.49 12.59 -14.71
N MET A 191 -8.38 12.79 -13.75
CA MET A 191 -8.04 13.08 -12.36
C MET A 191 -7.32 11.89 -11.71
N PHE A 192 -7.85 10.67 -11.83
CA PHE A 192 -7.17 9.45 -11.35
C PHE A 192 -5.80 9.26 -12.00
N ARG A 193 -5.70 9.51 -13.31
CA ARG A 193 -4.43 9.43 -14.02
C ARG A 193 -3.43 10.47 -13.49
N HIS A 194 -3.89 11.70 -13.28
CA HIS A 194 -3.04 12.78 -12.75
C HIS A 194 -2.55 12.47 -11.34
N GLU A 195 -3.44 12.06 -10.44
CA GLU A 195 -3.05 11.67 -9.08
C GLU A 195 -2.03 10.53 -9.07
N ARG A 196 -2.24 9.53 -9.91
CA ARG A 196 -1.30 8.42 -10.06
C ARG A 196 0.08 8.90 -10.51
N GLU A 197 0.15 9.74 -11.54
CA GLU A 197 1.41 10.34 -12.02
C GLU A 197 2.14 11.10 -10.89
N MET A 198 1.39 11.88 -10.10
CA MET A 198 1.94 12.62 -8.97
C MET A 198 2.38 11.70 -7.82
N GLY A 199 1.62 10.66 -7.54
CA GLY A 199 1.96 9.64 -6.54
C GLY A 199 3.21 8.85 -6.91
N GLU A 200 3.35 8.43 -8.17
CA GLU A 200 4.53 7.76 -8.69
C GLU A 200 5.78 8.65 -8.63
N LYS A 201 5.62 9.96 -8.91
CA LYS A 201 6.69 10.95 -8.77
C LYS A 201 7.12 11.08 -7.31
N ALA A 202 6.20 11.30 -6.40
CA ALA A 202 6.46 11.41 -4.96
C ALA A 202 7.11 10.13 -4.39
N THR A 203 6.71 8.95 -4.90
CA THR A 203 7.31 7.66 -4.53
C THR A 203 8.76 7.57 -4.98
N ARG A 204 9.09 8.01 -6.20
CA ARG A 204 10.47 8.03 -6.70
C ARG A 204 11.35 8.98 -5.89
N GLU A 205 10.86 10.18 -5.60
CA GLU A 205 11.57 11.17 -4.77
C GLU A 205 11.88 10.61 -3.37
N ARG A 206 10.92 9.91 -2.76
CA ARG A 206 11.10 9.26 -1.45
C ARG A 206 12.14 8.14 -1.47
N ARG A 207 12.23 7.37 -2.56
CA ARG A 207 13.23 6.30 -2.72
C ARG A 207 14.64 6.83 -2.97
N CYS A 208 14.77 7.97 -3.65
CA CYS A 208 16.06 8.59 -3.95
C CYS A 208 16.61 9.44 -2.79
N GLY A 209 15.78 9.83 -1.84
CA GLY A 209 16.15 10.63 -0.67
C GLY A 209 16.58 9.81 0.56
N CYS A 210 16.73 8.50 0.42
CA CYS A 210 17.19 7.58 1.48
C CYS A 210 18.64 7.18 1.29
#